data_df510562bc72e99404d4a95bec912f3a
#
_entry.id   df510562bc72e99404d4a95bec912f3a
#
_cell.length_a   1.000
_cell.length_b   1.000
_cell.length_c   1.000
_cell.angle_alpha   90.00
_cell.angle_beta   90.00
_cell.angle_gamma   90.00
#
_symmetry.space_group_name_H-M   'P 1'
#
loop_
_entity.id
_entity.type
_entity.pdbx_description
1 polymer ?
#
loop_
_entity_poly.entity_id
_entity_poly.type
_entity_poly.pdbx_seq_one_letter_code
_entity_poly.pdbx_strand_id
1 'polypeptide(L)'
;MVYALLCDKTEKTYWRVFDKIKEKMPSVKPLSIMSDFEKACQNAIQASFLDAELVRCLFHLGQCLWRKVQDLKLTERYHDDESFRMNIKMLLALSFVHVDDVINVFNQFTDECPNELQPLVDY
;
A
#
# COMPACT_ATOMS: atom_id res chain seq x y z
N MET A 1 8.81 14.61 -17.26
CA MET A 1 7.77 14.52 -16.21
C MET A 1 6.41 14.62 -16.89
N VAL A 2 5.42 13.80 -16.48
CA VAL A 2 4.07 13.81 -17.06
C VAL A 2 3.08 14.13 -15.94
N TYR A 3 2.16 15.06 -16.21
CA TYR A 3 1.03 15.39 -15.33
C TYR A 3 -0.27 15.10 -16.06
N ALA A 4 -1.21 14.50 -15.38
CA ALA A 4 -2.56 14.25 -15.89
C ALA A 4 -3.60 14.79 -14.90
N LEU A 5 -4.50 15.64 -15.39
CA LEU A 5 -5.68 16.06 -14.63
C LEU A 5 -6.83 15.13 -14.99
N LEU A 6 -7.36 14.43 -13.98
CA LEU A 6 -8.42 13.44 -14.15
C LEU A 6 -9.75 14.00 -13.64
N CYS A 7 -10.82 13.66 -14.34
CA CYS A 7 -12.18 14.04 -13.93
C CYS A 7 -12.74 13.10 -12.84
N ASP A 8 -12.21 11.88 -12.77
CA ASP A 8 -12.57 10.85 -11.79
C ASP A 8 -11.40 9.89 -11.57
N LYS A 9 -11.56 8.96 -10.63
CA LYS A 9 -10.58 7.94 -10.27
C LYS A 9 -11.02 6.54 -10.64
N THR A 10 -11.67 6.39 -11.78
CA THR A 10 -12.09 5.09 -12.30
C THR A 10 -10.93 4.37 -13.00
N GLU A 11 -10.98 3.03 -12.99
CA GLU A 11 -10.03 2.19 -13.72
C GLU A 11 -9.93 2.57 -15.20
N LYS A 12 -11.07 2.86 -15.82
CA LYS A 12 -11.15 3.30 -17.23
C LYS A 12 -10.41 4.62 -17.46
N THR A 13 -10.51 5.56 -16.54
CA THR A 13 -9.81 6.85 -16.63
C THR A 13 -8.31 6.66 -16.50
N TYR A 14 -7.84 5.85 -15.55
CA TYR A 14 -6.43 5.51 -15.43
C TYR A 14 -5.90 4.77 -16.65
N TRP A 15 -6.65 3.79 -17.17
CA TRP A 15 -6.27 3.07 -18.39
C TRP A 15 -6.05 4.03 -19.58
N ARG A 16 -6.93 5.02 -19.77
CA ARG A 16 -6.78 6.04 -20.82
C ARG A 16 -5.52 6.90 -20.66
N VAL A 17 -5.12 7.18 -19.41
CA VAL A 17 -3.85 7.90 -19.14
C VAL A 17 -2.66 7.04 -19.57
N PHE A 18 -2.63 5.78 -19.17
CA PHE A 18 -1.53 4.88 -19.53
C PHE A 18 -1.46 4.62 -21.03
N ASP A 19 -2.59 4.52 -21.70
CA ASP A 19 -2.67 4.40 -23.15
C ASP A 19 -2.07 5.65 -23.84
N LYS A 20 -2.39 6.84 -23.35
CA LYS A 20 -1.79 8.09 -23.84
C LYS A 20 -0.28 8.17 -23.57
N ILE A 21 0.19 7.66 -22.45
CA ILE A 21 1.63 7.58 -22.16
C ILE A 21 2.31 6.66 -23.17
N LYS A 22 1.76 5.48 -23.45
CA LYS A 22 2.29 4.55 -24.45
C LYS A 22 2.25 5.12 -25.87
N GLU A 23 1.21 5.84 -26.22
CA GLU A 23 1.10 6.53 -27.52
C GLU A 23 2.24 7.56 -27.69
N LYS A 24 2.52 8.36 -26.65
CA LYS A 24 3.55 9.39 -26.68
C LYS A 24 4.97 8.87 -26.51
N MET A 25 5.12 7.74 -25.85
CA MET A 25 6.39 7.09 -25.54
C MET A 25 6.34 5.60 -25.87
N PRO A 26 6.32 5.22 -27.18
CA PRO A 26 6.13 3.82 -27.59
C PRO A 26 7.23 2.87 -27.10
N SER A 27 8.41 3.40 -26.79
CA SER A 27 9.55 2.62 -26.29
C SER A 27 9.54 2.43 -24.78
N VAL A 28 8.56 3.00 -24.05
CA VAL A 28 8.50 2.89 -22.59
C VAL A 28 8.11 1.46 -22.20
N LYS A 29 9.03 0.79 -21.51
CA LYS A 29 8.86 -0.54 -20.93
C LYS A 29 9.35 -0.50 -19.49
N PRO A 30 8.50 -0.08 -18.54
CA PRO A 30 8.89 -0.03 -17.13
C PRO A 30 9.15 -1.45 -16.62
N LEU A 31 10.23 -1.63 -15.85
CA LEU A 31 10.49 -2.86 -15.09
C LEU A 31 9.60 -2.94 -13.86
N SER A 32 9.37 -1.79 -13.22
CA SER A 32 8.47 -1.68 -12.07
C SER A 32 7.70 -0.36 -12.11
N ILE A 33 6.50 -0.37 -11.54
CA ILE A 33 5.66 0.82 -11.39
C ILE A 33 5.24 0.91 -9.93
N MET A 34 5.60 2.00 -9.26
CA MET A 34 5.16 2.26 -7.89
C MET A 34 3.83 3.01 -7.91
N SER A 35 2.86 2.51 -7.16
CA SER A 35 1.57 3.18 -6.96
C SER A 35 1.17 3.18 -5.48
N ASP A 36 0.16 3.96 -5.15
CA ASP A 36 -0.55 3.87 -3.88
C ASP A 36 -1.49 2.64 -3.85
N PHE A 37 -2.32 2.55 -2.80
CA PHE A 37 -3.26 1.43 -2.61
C PHE A 37 -4.60 1.64 -3.34
N GLU A 38 -4.66 2.53 -4.33
CA GLU A 38 -5.87 2.76 -5.11
C GLU A 38 -6.09 1.62 -6.12
N LYS A 39 -7.07 0.76 -5.84
CA LYS A 39 -7.32 -0.47 -6.59
C LYS A 39 -7.57 -0.22 -8.09
N ALA A 40 -8.32 0.85 -8.42
CA ALA A 40 -8.60 1.21 -9.80
C ALA A 40 -7.32 1.55 -10.59
N CYS A 41 -6.39 2.27 -9.96
CA CYS A 41 -5.09 2.59 -10.56
C CYS A 41 -4.24 1.32 -10.73
N GLN A 42 -4.18 0.47 -9.71
CA GLN A 42 -3.42 -0.79 -9.75
C GLN A 42 -3.92 -1.72 -10.86
N ASN A 43 -5.23 -1.91 -10.99
CA ASN A 43 -5.82 -2.71 -12.06
C ASN A 43 -5.46 -2.16 -13.43
N ALA A 44 -5.56 -0.84 -13.60
CA ALA A 44 -5.21 -0.19 -14.87
C ALA A 44 -3.72 -0.31 -15.20
N ILE A 45 -2.82 -0.25 -14.20
CA ILE A 45 -1.38 -0.49 -14.38
C ILE A 45 -1.15 -1.92 -14.85
N GLN A 46 -1.70 -2.91 -14.15
CA GLN A 46 -1.53 -4.33 -14.49
C GLN A 46 -2.06 -4.67 -15.90
N ALA A 47 -3.19 -4.08 -16.29
CA ALA A 47 -3.74 -4.24 -17.63
C ALA A 47 -2.90 -3.55 -18.72
N SER A 48 -2.24 -2.43 -18.38
CA SER A 48 -1.49 -1.62 -19.36
C SER A 48 -0.04 -2.05 -19.52
N PHE A 49 0.59 -2.59 -18.47
CA PHE A 49 2.02 -2.93 -18.41
C PHE A 49 2.18 -4.34 -17.84
N LEU A 50 1.89 -5.36 -18.66
CA LEU A 50 1.82 -6.76 -18.25
C LEU A 50 3.15 -7.29 -17.68
N ASP A 51 4.27 -6.77 -18.17
CA ASP A 51 5.62 -7.22 -17.79
C ASP A 51 6.19 -6.40 -16.62
N ALA A 52 5.48 -5.36 -16.15
CA ALA A 52 5.96 -4.51 -15.09
C ALA A 52 5.56 -5.04 -13.70
N GLU A 53 6.51 -5.08 -12.80
CA GLU A 53 6.23 -5.35 -11.39
C GLU A 53 5.46 -4.19 -10.76
N LEU A 54 4.32 -4.48 -10.14
CA LEU A 54 3.55 -3.47 -9.39
C LEU A 54 4.08 -3.39 -7.95
N VAL A 55 4.77 -2.29 -7.65
CA VAL A 55 5.30 -2.00 -6.32
C VAL A 55 4.35 -1.06 -5.57
N ARG A 56 4.06 -1.37 -4.33
CA ARG A 56 3.20 -0.55 -3.47
C ARG A 56 4.03 0.43 -2.65
N CYS A 57 3.53 1.66 -2.52
CA CYS A 57 4.24 2.72 -1.82
C CYS A 57 4.18 2.53 -0.30
N LEU A 58 5.34 2.33 0.34
CA LEU A 58 5.47 2.16 1.80
C LEU A 58 4.90 3.36 2.58
N PHE A 59 5.11 4.59 2.08
CA PHE A 59 4.57 5.80 2.70
C PHE A 59 3.04 5.75 2.78
N HIS A 60 2.36 5.32 1.70
CA HIS A 60 0.90 5.19 1.70
C HIS A 60 0.41 4.06 2.61
N LEU A 61 1.16 2.95 2.73
CA LEU A 61 0.86 1.92 3.72
C LEU A 61 0.90 2.50 5.14
N GLY A 62 1.96 3.23 5.47
CA GLY A 62 2.09 3.90 6.76
C GLY A 62 0.95 4.90 7.03
N GLN A 63 0.52 5.65 6.00
CA GLN A 63 -0.64 6.53 6.12
C GLN A 63 -1.95 5.77 6.35
N CYS A 64 -2.15 4.62 5.68
CA CYS A 64 -3.33 3.79 5.89
C CYS A 64 -3.38 3.26 7.33
N LEU A 65 -2.29 2.69 7.82
CA LEU A 65 -2.18 2.22 9.21
C LEU A 65 -2.44 3.37 10.20
N TRP A 66 -1.84 4.53 9.98
CA TRP A 66 -2.04 5.68 10.86
C TRP A 66 -3.49 6.17 10.90
N ARG A 67 -4.15 6.28 9.75
CA ARG A 67 -5.58 6.62 9.68
C ARG A 67 -6.43 5.61 10.44
N LYS A 68 -6.12 4.32 10.31
CA LYS A 68 -6.83 3.27 11.05
C LYS A 68 -6.62 3.38 12.56
N VAL A 69 -5.41 3.71 13.03
CA VAL A 69 -5.13 4.01 14.45
C VAL A 69 -5.99 5.19 14.95
N GLN A 70 -6.13 6.24 14.13
CA GLN A 70 -6.97 7.41 14.46
C GLN A 70 -8.46 7.02 14.51
N ASP A 71 -8.95 6.26 13.53
CA ASP A 71 -10.34 5.81 13.45
C ASP A 71 -10.73 4.93 14.67
N LEU A 72 -9.80 4.12 15.13
CA LEU A 72 -9.94 3.28 16.32
C LEU A 72 -9.76 4.06 17.64
N LYS A 73 -9.46 5.37 17.58
CA LYS A 73 -9.20 6.23 18.74
C LYS A 73 -8.02 5.77 19.62
N LEU A 74 -7.02 5.15 19.00
CA LEU A 74 -5.84 4.61 19.66
C LEU A 74 -4.66 5.60 19.68
N THR A 75 -4.87 6.83 19.27
CA THR A 75 -3.81 7.85 19.11
C THR A 75 -3.10 8.18 20.44
N GLU A 76 -3.85 8.36 21.54
CA GLU A 76 -3.27 8.63 22.86
C GLU A 76 -2.39 7.46 23.30
N ARG A 77 -2.90 6.24 23.18
CA ARG A 77 -2.15 5.05 23.51
C ARG A 77 -0.89 4.87 22.67
N TYR A 78 -0.95 5.20 21.40
CA TYR A 78 0.22 5.21 20.52
C TYR A 78 1.31 6.17 21.01
N HIS A 79 0.95 7.31 21.62
CA HIS A 79 1.90 8.29 22.15
C HIS A 79 2.46 7.88 23.51
N ASP A 80 1.62 7.31 24.37
CA ASP A 80 1.96 7.11 25.78
C ASP A 80 2.57 5.72 26.04
N ASP A 81 2.24 4.72 25.22
CA ASP A 81 2.72 3.34 25.37
C ASP A 81 3.70 2.96 24.25
N GLU A 82 4.99 2.84 24.63
CA GLU A 82 6.05 2.50 23.70
C GLU A 82 5.89 1.09 23.13
N SER A 83 5.47 0.12 23.95
CA SER A 83 5.23 -1.26 23.51
C SER A 83 4.10 -1.33 22.47
N PHE A 84 3.01 -0.62 22.74
CA PHE A 84 1.89 -0.52 21.81
C PHE A 84 2.30 0.13 20.47
N ARG A 85 3.04 1.24 20.55
CA ARG A 85 3.60 1.91 19.37
C ARG A 85 4.51 0.99 18.57
N MET A 86 5.31 0.17 19.24
CA MET A 86 6.22 -0.78 18.59
C MET A 86 5.44 -1.82 17.79
N ASN A 87 4.34 -2.38 18.33
CA ASN A 87 3.50 -3.33 17.60
C ASN A 87 2.95 -2.73 16.30
N ILE A 88 2.52 -1.46 16.31
CA ILE A 88 2.04 -0.79 15.08
C ILE A 88 3.18 -0.61 14.07
N LYS A 89 4.40 -0.29 14.54
CA LYS A 89 5.57 -0.20 13.66
C LYS A 89 5.98 -1.56 13.09
N MET A 90 5.78 -2.64 13.84
CA MET A 90 6.07 -4.00 13.36
C MET A 90 5.14 -4.40 12.20
N LEU A 91 3.87 -4.00 12.20
CA LEU A 91 2.99 -4.18 11.05
C LEU A 91 3.54 -3.51 9.77
N LEU A 92 4.06 -2.29 9.90
CA LEU A 92 4.70 -1.61 8.76
C LEU A 92 6.00 -2.32 8.35
N ALA A 93 6.76 -2.83 9.32
CA ALA A 93 8.02 -3.52 9.10
C ALA A 93 7.88 -4.85 8.34
N LEU A 94 6.69 -5.47 8.31
CA LEU A 94 6.40 -6.64 7.47
C LEU A 94 6.69 -6.38 5.98
N SER A 95 6.64 -5.13 5.53
CA SER A 95 6.99 -4.75 4.16
C SER A 95 8.46 -4.99 3.79
N PHE A 96 9.32 -5.25 4.78
CA PHE A 96 10.75 -5.54 4.60
C PHE A 96 11.08 -7.02 4.79
N VAL A 97 10.08 -7.84 5.13
CA VAL A 97 10.23 -9.29 5.25
C VAL A 97 10.19 -9.90 3.85
N HIS A 98 11.00 -10.94 3.63
CA HIS A 98 10.98 -11.67 2.36
C HIS A 98 9.58 -12.26 2.11
N VAL A 99 9.15 -12.28 0.84
CA VAL A 99 7.80 -12.70 0.47
C VAL A 99 7.44 -14.11 0.95
N ASP A 100 8.41 -15.02 0.97
CA ASP A 100 8.20 -16.40 1.41
C ASP A 100 8.02 -16.52 2.93
N ASP A 101 8.51 -15.55 3.70
CA ASP A 101 8.48 -15.57 5.16
C ASP A 101 7.38 -14.69 5.75
N VAL A 102 6.80 -13.77 4.95
CA VAL A 102 5.88 -12.74 5.46
C VAL A 102 4.67 -13.35 6.19
N ILE A 103 4.12 -14.46 5.70
CA ILE A 103 2.97 -15.13 6.33
C ILE A 103 3.35 -15.70 7.70
N ASN A 104 4.52 -16.34 7.79
CA ASN A 104 4.99 -16.91 9.05
C ASN A 104 5.24 -15.82 10.10
N VAL A 105 5.92 -14.74 9.70
CA VAL A 105 6.21 -13.59 10.58
C VAL A 105 4.91 -12.88 10.99
N PHE A 106 3.95 -12.72 10.06
CA PHE A 106 2.65 -12.15 10.36
C PHE A 106 1.88 -12.99 11.39
N ASN A 107 1.85 -14.31 11.23
CA ASN A 107 1.18 -15.21 12.18
C ASN A 107 1.82 -15.15 13.57
N GLN A 108 3.15 -15.17 13.65
CA GLN A 108 3.86 -14.98 14.92
C GLN A 108 3.52 -13.65 15.58
N PHE A 109 3.50 -12.58 14.80
CA PHE A 109 3.10 -11.26 15.30
C PHE A 109 1.67 -11.26 15.83
N THR A 110 0.72 -11.87 15.12
CA THR A 110 -0.70 -11.91 15.53
C THR A 110 -0.93 -12.71 16.80
N ASP A 111 -0.18 -13.79 17.01
CA ASP A 111 -0.25 -14.62 18.22
C ASP A 111 0.23 -13.88 19.48
N GLU A 112 1.13 -12.92 19.33
CA GLU A 112 1.74 -12.15 20.42
C GLU A 112 1.14 -10.75 20.60
N CYS A 113 0.40 -10.26 19.61
CA CYS A 113 -0.08 -8.88 19.63
C CYS A 113 -1.25 -8.68 20.60
N PRO A 114 -1.37 -7.50 21.23
CA PRO A 114 -2.51 -7.18 22.09
C PRO A 114 -3.84 -7.26 21.36
N ASN A 115 -4.89 -7.81 22.01
CA ASN A 115 -6.23 -7.94 21.44
C ASN A 115 -6.82 -6.62 20.91
N GLU A 116 -6.40 -5.49 21.48
CA GLU A 116 -6.83 -4.16 21.04
C GLU A 116 -6.33 -3.79 19.62
N LEU A 117 -5.26 -4.44 19.16
CA LEU A 117 -4.74 -4.27 17.80
C LEU A 117 -5.43 -5.18 16.77
N GLN A 118 -6.26 -6.13 17.20
CA GLN A 118 -6.95 -7.02 16.29
C GLN A 118 -7.69 -6.29 15.16
N PRO A 119 -8.46 -5.19 15.42
CA PRO A 119 -9.11 -4.44 14.34
C PRO A 119 -8.14 -3.74 13.37
N LEU A 120 -6.88 -3.57 13.75
CA LEU A 120 -5.83 -3.06 12.89
C LEU A 120 -5.17 -4.18 12.08
N VAL A 121 -5.03 -5.35 12.69
CA VAL A 121 -4.50 -6.57 12.05
C VAL A 121 -5.46 -7.08 10.97
N ASP A 122 -6.76 -6.99 11.20
CA ASP A 122 -7.82 -7.43 10.28
C ASP A 122 -8.09 -6.42 9.13
N TYR A 123 -7.45 -5.25 9.17
CA TYR A 123 -7.61 -4.18 8.18
C TYR A 123 -6.81 -4.44 6.91
#